data_38f4888fab2b3e403450daeb6b90f08c
#
_entry.id   38f4888fab2b3e403450daeb6b90f08c
#
_cell.length_a   1.000
_cell.length_b   1.000
_cell.length_c   1.000
_cell.angle_alpha   90.00
_cell.angle_beta   90.00
_cell.angle_gamma   90.00
#
_symmetry.space_group_name_H-M   'P 1'
#
loop_
_entity.id
_entity.type
_entity.pdbx_description
1 polymer ?
#
loop_
_entity_poly.entity_id
_entity_poly.type
_entity_poly.pdbx_seq_one_letter_code
_entity_poly.pdbx_strand_id
1 'polypeptide(L)'
;MKYTEQGYRLGPSEALRIENPESTYWTTTRESGIFTDTGCKLLATDDLRQIWRNHLLGLKMRAVGDLDRFISVTIFPSGNEHMSHALSRYQRLLTKEGKSDLQSCTFERYIGFLDGDAAIEEWKSFLQDRYLVKGPV
;
A
#
# COMPACT_ATOMS: atom_id res chain seq x y z
N MET A 1 10.67 -7.79 0.12
CA MET A 1 9.44 -7.34 0.80
C MET A 1 9.28 -8.09 2.11
N LYS A 2 9.09 -7.37 3.17
CA LYS A 2 8.96 -7.97 4.51
C LYS A 2 7.53 -7.87 4.98
N TYR A 3 6.83 -8.96 4.95
CA TYR A 3 5.39 -9.02 5.22
C TYR A 3 5.02 -9.05 6.69
N THR A 4 6.01 -9.17 7.55
CA THR A 4 5.84 -9.23 9.01
C THR A 4 6.18 -7.93 9.71
N GLU A 5 6.66 -6.92 8.99
CA GLU A 5 7.01 -5.64 9.58
C GLU A 5 5.78 -4.81 9.92
N GLN A 6 5.87 -4.13 11.05
CA GLN A 6 4.84 -3.24 11.54
C GLN A 6 4.95 -1.83 10.97
N GLY A 7 5.99 -1.55 10.21
CA GLY A 7 6.23 -0.25 9.58
C GLY A 7 7.67 -0.09 9.12
N TYR A 8 7.93 0.98 8.42
CA TYR A 8 9.27 1.30 7.93
C TYR A 8 9.89 2.40 8.77
N ARG A 9 11.15 2.22 9.12
CA ARG A 9 11.91 3.28 9.77
C ARG A 9 12.05 4.48 8.83
N LEU A 10 11.85 5.65 9.38
CA LEU A 10 12.00 6.90 8.67
C LEU A 10 13.49 7.20 8.48
N GLY A 11 13.95 7.24 7.22
CA GLY A 11 15.30 7.67 6.90
C GLY A 11 15.46 9.20 6.98
N PRO A 12 16.70 9.70 7.16
CA PRO A 12 16.93 11.16 7.30
C PRO A 12 16.45 11.99 6.12
N SER A 13 16.67 11.53 4.89
CA SER A 13 16.25 12.26 3.69
C SER A 13 14.72 12.28 3.54
N GLU A 14 14.06 11.21 3.88
CA GLU A 14 12.60 11.13 3.85
C GLU A 14 11.98 11.99 4.95
N ALA A 15 12.60 12.03 6.13
CA ALA A 15 12.15 12.90 7.22
C ALA A 15 12.14 14.37 6.79
N LEU A 16 13.17 14.83 6.08
CA LEU A 16 13.21 16.19 5.56
C LEU A 16 12.08 16.48 4.57
N ARG A 17 11.76 15.53 3.72
CA ARG A 17 10.65 15.67 2.77
C ARG A 17 9.31 15.74 3.48
N ILE A 18 9.11 14.96 4.52
CA ILE A 18 7.87 14.95 5.30
C ILE A 18 7.70 16.26 6.08
N GLU A 19 8.79 16.82 6.59
CA GLU A 19 8.76 18.09 7.31
C GLU A 19 8.51 19.30 6.40
N ASN A 20 8.88 19.20 5.12
CA ASN A 20 8.72 20.27 4.15
C ASN A 20 7.33 20.22 3.50
N PRO A 21 6.44 21.19 3.80
CA PRO A 21 5.10 21.22 3.20
C PRO A 21 5.08 21.42 1.69
N GLU A 22 6.20 21.85 1.10
CA GLU A 22 6.34 22.05 -0.35
C GLU A 22 7.00 20.85 -1.03
N SER A 23 7.30 19.78 -0.30
CA SER A 23 7.85 18.56 -0.91
C SER A 23 6.82 17.88 -1.82
N THR A 24 7.32 17.03 -2.72
CA THR A 24 6.46 16.26 -3.64
C THR A 24 5.40 15.45 -2.90
N TYR A 25 5.69 14.96 -1.69
CA TYR A 25 4.72 14.22 -0.88
C TYR A 25 3.47 15.04 -0.61
N TRP A 26 3.64 16.23 -0.09
CA TRP A 26 2.52 17.08 0.30
C TRP A 26 1.87 17.78 -0.89
N THR A 27 2.65 18.21 -1.88
CA THR A 27 2.10 18.85 -3.08
C THR A 27 1.26 17.87 -3.89
N THR A 28 1.73 16.61 -4.06
CA THR A 28 0.94 15.59 -4.75
C THR A 28 -0.33 15.26 -3.98
N THR A 29 -0.24 15.19 -2.65
CA THR A 29 -1.41 14.96 -1.79
C THR A 29 -2.46 16.06 -1.99
N ARG A 30 -2.07 17.32 -1.98
CA ARG A 30 -2.99 18.45 -2.18
C ARG A 30 -3.59 18.47 -3.59
N GLU A 31 -2.75 18.26 -4.60
CA GLU A 31 -3.16 18.36 -6.00
C GLU A 31 -4.05 17.21 -6.46
N SER A 32 -3.95 16.06 -5.80
CA SER A 32 -4.70 14.86 -6.17
C SER A 32 -6.22 15.00 -5.96
N GLY A 33 -6.62 15.75 -4.95
CA GLY A 33 -8.03 15.94 -4.58
C GLY A 33 -8.70 14.71 -3.95
N ILE A 34 -7.95 13.67 -3.63
CA ILE A 34 -8.52 12.42 -3.11
C ILE A 34 -8.38 12.22 -1.61
N PHE A 35 -7.78 13.18 -0.90
CA PHE A 35 -7.63 13.12 0.56
C PHE A 35 -8.63 14.07 1.22
N THR A 36 -9.27 13.60 2.29
CA THR A 36 -10.23 14.42 3.04
C THR A 36 -9.56 15.56 3.81
N ASP A 37 -8.31 15.31 4.27
CA ASP A 37 -7.47 16.30 4.92
C ASP A 37 -6.06 16.22 4.32
N THR A 38 -5.73 17.19 3.47
CA THR A 38 -4.47 17.21 2.72
C THR A 38 -3.23 17.52 3.58
N GLY A 39 -3.43 17.92 4.81
CA GLY A 39 -2.34 18.18 5.77
C GLY A 39 -2.30 17.17 6.92
N CYS A 40 -2.99 16.05 6.79
CA CYS A 40 -3.11 15.07 7.85
C CYS A 40 -1.76 14.42 8.20
N LYS A 41 -1.27 14.69 9.39
CA LYS A 41 0.02 14.15 9.85
C LYS A 41 0.01 12.63 10.05
N LEU A 42 -1.16 12.02 10.16
CA LEU A 42 -1.28 10.56 10.27
C LEU A 42 -0.72 9.85 9.03
N LEU A 43 -0.77 10.48 7.85
CA LEU A 43 -0.20 9.94 6.62
C LEU A 43 1.30 9.67 6.75
N ALA A 44 2.01 10.47 7.51
CA ALA A 44 3.45 10.37 7.69
C ALA A 44 3.86 9.42 8.83
N THR A 45 2.92 8.82 9.54
CA THR A 45 3.23 7.86 10.59
C THR A 45 3.85 6.59 10.02
N ASP A 46 4.62 5.86 10.83
CA ASP A 46 5.27 4.63 10.40
C ASP A 46 4.26 3.59 9.88
N ASP A 47 3.05 3.58 10.43
CA ASP A 47 2.00 2.65 10.02
C ASP A 47 1.46 2.93 8.62
N LEU A 48 1.28 4.21 8.25
CA LEU A 48 0.60 4.59 7.03
C LEU A 48 1.53 5.09 5.93
N ARG A 49 2.74 5.49 6.26
CA ARG A 49 3.66 6.17 5.34
C ARG A 49 3.95 5.37 4.08
N GLN A 50 4.14 4.07 4.19
CA GLN A 50 4.42 3.25 3.02
C GLN A 50 3.22 3.14 2.09
N ILE A 51 2.03 2.96 2.64
CA ILE A 51 0.79 2.92 1.87
C ILE A 51 0.61 4.25 1.14
N TRP A 52 0.82 5.35 1.85
CA TRP A 52 0.75 6.70 1.31
C TRP A 52 1.76 6.91 0.17
N ARG A 53 3.03 6.53 0.36
CA ARG A 53 4.07 6.64 -0.68
C ARG A 53 3.70 5.90 -1.95
N ASN A 54 3.25 4.67 -1.82
CA ASN A 54 2.88 3.85 -2.97
C ASN A 54 1.69 4.45 -3.71
N HIS A 55 0.72 4.97 -2.99
CA HIS A 55 -0.43 5.67 -3.58
C HIS A 55 0.03 6.95 -4.29
N LEU A 56 0.89 7.74 -3.65
CA LEU A 56 1.42 8.98 -4.25
C LEU A 56 2.19 8.71 -5.54
N LEU A 57 2.92 7.62 -5.62
CA LEU A 57 3.64 7.26 -6.85
C LEU A 57 2.67 7.10 -8.02
N GLY A 58 1.59 6.34 -7.85
CA GLY A 58 0.56 6.17 -8.87
C GLY A 58 -0.11 7.49 -9.23
N LEU A 59 -0.44 8.30 -8.22
CA LEU A 59 -1.04 9.62 -8.43
C LEU A 59 -0.13 10.54 -9.23
N LYS A 60 1.17 10.54 -8.95
CA LYS A 60 2.13 11.37 -9.66
C LYS A 60 2.30 10.89 -11.10
N MET A 61 2.38 9.60 -11.33
CA MET A 61 2.49 9.03 -12.69
C MET A 61 1.25 9.38 -13.52
N ARG A 62 0.08 9.35 -12.93
CA ARG A 62 -1.16 9.76 -13.59
C ARG A 62 -1.15 11.26 -13.90
N ALA A 63 -0.70 12.08 -12.97
CA ALA A 63 -0.67 13.53 -13.13
C ALA A 63 0.29 13.98 -14.24
N VAL A 64 1.43 13.29 -14.42
CA VAL A 64 2.39 13.63 -15.48
C VAL A 64 2.06 12.93 -16.83
N GLY A 65 0.98 12.16 -16.89
CA GLY A 65 0.52 11.54 -18.11
C GLY A 65 1.14 10.20 -18.47
N ASP A 66 1.96 9.62 -17.58
CA ASP A 66 2.54 8.29 -17.80
C ASP A 66 1.49 7.18 -17.72
N LEU A 67 0.44 7.40 -16.93
CA LEU A 67 -0.67 6.46 -16.75
C LEU A 67 -2.00 7.20 -16.86
N ASP A 68 -2.99 6.57 -17.50
CA ASP A 68 -4.36 7.07 -17.49
C ASP A 68 -5.08 6.68 -16.19
N ARG A 69 -4.82 5.47 -15.72
CA ARG A 69 -5.42 4.90 -14.50
C ARG A 69 -4.40 4.04 -13.78
N PHE A 70 -4.58 3.90 -12.48
CA PHE A 70 -3.80 2.96 -11.67
C PHE A 70 -4.64 2.43 -10.53
N ILE A 71 -4.23 1.31 -9.99
CA ILE A 71 -4.76 0.74 -8.75
C ILE A 71 -3.57 0.35 -7.88
N SER A 72 -3.51 0.87 -6.67
CA SER A 72 -2.50 0.46 -5.69
C SER A 72 -3.03 -0.75 -4.93
N VAL A 73 -2.35 -1.88 -5.06
CA VAL A 73 -2.77 -3.12 -4.40
C VAL A 73 -1.75 -3.49 -3.34
N THR A 74 -2.21 -3.65 -2.11
CA THR A 74 -1.39 -4.15 -1.01
C THR A 74 -1.72 -5.62 -0.77
N ILE A 75 -0.71 -6.49 -0.83
CA ILE A 75 -0.85 -7.93 -0.60
C ILE A 75 -0.14 -8.29 0.70
N PHE A 76 -0.84 -8.96 1.61
CA PHE A 76 -0.30 -9.30 2.92
C PHE A 76 -0.91 -10.61 3.44
N PRO A 77 -0.21 -11.33 4.37
CA PRO A 77 -0.79 -12.51 5.01
C PRO A 77 -2.02 -12.16 5.82
N SER A 78 -3.04 -13.01 5.81
CA SER A 78 -4.29 -12.79 6.55
C SER A 78 -4.06 -12.64 8.06
N GLY A 79 -3.00 -13.24 8.58
CA GLY A 79 -2.61 -13.10 9.99
C GLY A 79 -1.95 -11.77 10.33
N ASN A 80 -1.65 -10.92 9.36
CA ASN A 80 -1.07 -9.61 9.62
C ASN A 80 -2.17 -8.58 9.92
N GLU A 81 -2.66 -8.59 11.15
CA GLU A 81 -3.71 -7.68 11.61
C GLU A 81 -3.26 -6.22 11.58
N HIS A 82 -1.96 -5.97 11.81
CA HIS A 82 -1.40 -4.63 11.77
C HIS A 82 -1.61 -3.98 10.40
N MET A 83 -1.31 -4.70 9.32
CA MET A 83 -1.51 -4.20 7.96
C MET A 83 -2.99 -3.99 7.64
N SER A 84 -3.84 -4.91 8.07
CA SER A 84 -5.29 -4.79 7.92
C SER A 84 -5.83 -3.52 8.59
N HIS A 85 -5.41 -3.25 9.82
CA HIS A 85 -5.80 -2.04 10.55
C HIS A 85 -5.23 -0.77 9.92
N ALA A 86 -3.96 -0.80 9.46
CA ALA A 86 -3.34 0.32 8.79
C ALA A 86 -4.07 0.70 7.50
N LEU A 87 -4.43 -0.28 6.67
CA LEU A 87 -5.21 -0.06 5.45
C LEU A 87 -6.58 0.54 5.75
N SER A 88 -7.26 0.05 6.78
CA SER A 88 -8.56 0.60 7.19
C SER A 88 -8.46 2.05 7.63
N ARG A 89 -7.43 2.39 8.40
CA ARG A 89 -7.19 3.77 8.85
C ARG A 89 -6.84 4.68 7.66
N TYR A 90 -6.01 4.20 6.75
CA TYR A 90 -5.65 4.96 5.55
C TYR A 90 -6.88 5.24 4.68
N GLN A 91 -7.74 4.25 4.45
CA GLN A 91 -8.95 4.42 3.66
C GLN A 91 -9.87 5.49 4.23
N ARG A 92 -9.93 5.65 5.55
CA ARG A 92 -10.76 6.69 6.20
C ARG A 92 -10.27 8.11 5.89
N LEU A 93 -9.01 8.26 5.47
CA LEU A 93 -8.44 9.55 5.11
C LEU A 93 -8.66 9.89 3.63
N LEU A 94 -9.26 9.00 2.86
CA LEU A 94 -9.51 9.16 1.44
C LEU A 94 -10.95 9.55 1.16
N THR A 95 -11.14 10.30 0.07
CA THR A 95 -12.47 10.51 -0.51
C THR A 95 -12.96 9.21 -1.15
N LYS A 96 -14.24 9.16 -1.55
CA LYS A 96 -14.79 8.01 -2.26
C LYS A 96 -14.00 7.68 -3.52
N GLU A 97 -13.56 8.69 -4.26
CA GLU A 97 -12.75 8.53 -5.46
C GLU A 97 -11.37 7.96 -5.13
N GLY A 98 -10.73 8.46 -4.06
CA GLY A 98 -9.44 7.95 -3.62
C GLY A 98 -9.49 6.50 -3.16
N LYS A 99 -10.58 6.08 -2.55
CA LYS A 99 -10.77 4.68 -2.15
C LYS A 99 -10.82 3.73 -3.33
N SER A 100 -11.29 4.17 -4.49
CA SER A 100 -11.35 3.35 -5.69
C SER A 100 -9.97 3.04 -6.27
N ASP A 101 -8.97 3.85 -5.98
CA ASP A 101 -7.58 3.64 -6.41
C ASP A 101 -6.83 2.63 -5.53
N LEU A 102 -7.40 2.26 -4.39
CA LEU A 102 -6.71 1.46 -3.39
C LEU A 102 -7.45 0.14 -3.18
N GLN A 103 -6.71 -0.95 -3.26
CA GLN A 103 -7.24 -2.27 -2.97
C GLN A 103 -6.28 -3.04 -2.07
N SER A 104 -6.81 -4.04 -1.39
CA SER A 104 -6.03 -4.94 -0.58
C SER A 104 -6.43 -6.38 -0.86
N CYS A 105 -5.48 -7.28 -0.71
CA CYS A 105 -5.69 -8.70 -0.92
C CYS A 105 -4.80 -9.47 0.03
N THR A 106 -5.34 -10.50 0.67
CA THR A 106 -4.51 -11.40 1.46
C THR A 106 -3.70 -12.31 0.54
N PHE A 107 -2.54 -12.79 1.00
CA PHE A 107 -1.77 -13.78 0.24
C PHE A 107 -2.58 -15.02 -0.10
N GLU A 108 -3.36 -15.48 0.86
CA GLU A 108 -4.20 -16.67 0.69
C GLU A 108 -5.17 -16.47 -0.48
N ARG A 109 -5.80 -15.31 -0.55
CA ARG A 109 -6.72 -14.98 -1.62
C ARG A 109 -6.01 -14.77 -2.95
N TYR A 110 -4.87 -14.08 -2.95
CA TYR A 110 -4.06 -13.88 -4.15
C TYR A 110 -3.60 -15.21 -4.73
N ILE A 111 -3.08 -16.10 -3.89
CA ILE A 111 -2.65 -17.44 -4.30
C ILE A 111 -3.82 -18.25 -4.84
N GLY A 112 -5.01 -18.11 -4.23
CA GLY A 112 -6.23 -18.77 -4.70
C GLY A 112 -6.68 -18.34 -6.09
N PHE A 113 -6.30 -17.14 -6.55
CA PHE A 113 -6.60 -16.66 -7.90
C PHE A 113 -5.57 -17.12 -8.94
N LEU A 114 -4.41 -17.65 -8.52
CA LEU A 114 -3.42 -18.17 -9.45
C LEU A 114 -3.95 -19.46 -10.06
N ASP A 115 -4.17 -19.43 -11.36
CA ASP A 115 -4.67 -20.56 -12.13
C ASP A 115 -3.94 -20.57 -13.47
N GLY A 116 -3.66 -21.75 -13.98
CA GLY A 116 -2.94 -21.85 -15.24
C GLY A 116 -2.22 -23.19 -15.42
N ASP A 117 -1.13 -23.16 -16.17
CA ASP A 117 -0.35 -24.34 -16.49
C ASP A 117 0.49 -24.86 -15.31
N ALA A 118 1.29 -25.90 -15.55
CA ALA A 118 2.13 -26.52 -14.52
C ALA A 118 3.12 -25.54 -13.87
N ALA A 119 3.62 -24.55 -14.62
CA ALA A 119 4.55 -23.56 -14.08
C ALA A 119 3.85 -22.63 -13.08
N ILE A 120 2.61 -22.25 -13.35
CA ILE A 120 1.81 -21.44 -12.43
C ILE A 120 1.47 -22.23 -11.16
N GLU A 121 1.10 -23.50 -11.29
CA GLU A 121 0.81 -24.35 -10.13
C GLU A 121 2.06 -24.59 -9.27
N GLU A 122 3.23 -24.74 -9.89
CA GLU A 122 4.50 -24.85 -9.17
C GLU A 122 4.82 -23.57 -8.42
N TRP A 123 4.64 -22.42 -9.05
CA TRP A 123 4.81 -21.12 -8.43
C TRP A 123 3.85 -20.92 -7.26
N LYS A 124 2.59 -21.31 -7.43
CA LYS A 124 1.58 -21.27 -6.38
C LYS A 124 1.98 -22.10 -5.17
N SER A 125 2.44 -23.33 -5.40
CA SER A 125 2.92 -24.21 -4.34
C SER A 125 4.12 -23.61 -3.59
N PHE A 126 5.07 -23.02 -4.32
CA PHE A 126 6.21 -22.35 -3.74
C PHE A 126 5.78 -21.18 -2.84
N LEU A 127 4.84 -20.36 -3.29
CA LEU A 127 4.33 -19.24 -2.51
C LEU A 127 3.61 -19.69 -1.25
N GLN A 128 2.83 -20.78 -1.35
CA GLN A 128 2.13 -21.35 -0.19
C GLN A 128 3.09 -21.84 0.87
N ASP A 129 4.15 -22.53 0.45
CA ASP A 129 5.14 -23.09 1.38
C ASP A 129 5.98 -22.00 2.04
N ARG A 130 6.29 -20.92 1.32
CA ARG A 130 7.20 -19.89 1.79
C ARG A 130 6.54 -18.81 2.63
N TYR A 131 5.34 -18.38 2.24
CA TYR A 131 4.72 -17.17 2.80
C TYR A 131 3.46 -17.41 3.62
N LEU A 132 2.79 -18.53 3.45
CA LEU A 132 1.62 -18.80 4.25
C LEU A 132 2.02 -19.43 5.58
N VAL A 133 1.55 -18.82 6.66
CA VAL A 133 1.69 -19.40 7.98
C VAL A 133 0.73 -20.57 8.06
N LYS A 134 1.27 -21.77 8.06
CA LYS A 134 0.51 -22.98 8.32
C LYS A 134 0.17 -22.96 9.80
N GLY A 135 -1.03 -22.46 10.13
CA GLY A 135 -1.66 -22.58 11.42
C GLY A 135 -0.82 -22.45 12.70
N PRO A 136 -1.42 -22.30 13.87
CA PRO A 136 -0.63 -22.27 15.10
C PRO A 136 0.05 -23.62 15.28
N VAL A 137 1.33 -23.56 15.31
CA VAL A 137 2.12 -24.73 15.65
C VAL A 137 2.14 -24.85 17.16
#